data_2d21e315d2ce22ad6a7c125026d0eae7
#
_entry.id   2d21e315d2ce22ad6a7c125026d0eae7
#
_cell.length_a   1.000
_cell.length_b   1.000
_cell.length_c   1.000
_cell.angle_alpha   90.00
_cell.angle_beta   90.00
_cell.angle_gamma   90.00
#
_symmetry.space_group_name_H-M   'P 1'
#
loop_
_entity.id
_entity.type
_entity.pdbx_description
1 polymer ?
#
loop_
_entity_poly.entity_id
_entity_poly.type
_entity_poly.pdbx_seq_one_letter_code
_entity_poly.pdbx_strand_id
1 'polypeptide(L)'
;MFVNKRLLVHTVQVAKPTPTKDKTLYGEDEEPIWQVLSNVRFEEVISTQGTNNNKDRTKPAKLFVYPQFTPEASFNDEWLGGKVMFNNVVHKITAIKSFSYPFSDGIFSYEIEVI
;
A
#
# COMPACT_ATOMS: atom_id res chain seq x y z
N MET A 1 -4.56 -9.50 -20.03
CA MET A 1 -4.99 -9.70 -18.65
C MET A 1 -6.19 -8.86 -18.34
N PHE A 2 -7.04 -9.40 -17.53
CA PHE A 2 -8.32 -8.78 -17.29
C PHE A 2 -8.63 -8.77 -15.80
N VAL A 3 -9.07 -7.64 -15.31
CA VAL A 3 -9.50 -7.48 -13.93
C VAL A 3 -10.90 -6.90 -13.93
N ASN A 4 -11.78 -7.51 -13.15
CA ASN A 4 -13.13 -7.01 -13.03
C ASN A 4 -13.15 -5.81 -12.08
N LYS A 5 -13.48 -4.64 -12.61
CA LYS A 5 -13.52 -3.42 -11.82
C LYS A 5 -14.44 -3.52 -10.61
N ARG A 6 -15.44 -4.39 -10.67
CA ARG A 6 -16.36 -4.58 -9.54
C ARG A 6 -15.69 -5.09 -8.29
N LEU A 7 -14.50 -5.68 -8.42
CA LEU A 7 -13.74 -6.14 -7.27
C LEU A 7 -12.94 -5.02 -6.62
N LEU A 8 -12.82 -3.89 -7.30
CA LEU A 8 -11.98 -2.78 -6.86
C LEU A 8 -12.85 -1.73 -6.18
N VAL A 9 -13.28 -2.05 -4.99
CA VAL A 9 -14.29 -1.27 -4.29
C VAL A 9 -13.74 -0.36 -3.19
N HIS A 10 -12.43 -0.40 -2.98
CA HIS A 10 -11.83 0.32 -1.87
C HIS A 10 -11.18 1.61 -2.33
N THR A 11 -11.06 2.53 -1.38
CA THR A 11 -10.30 3.76 -1.54
C THR A 11 -9.35 3.82 -0.37
N VAL A 12 -8.08 4.09 -0.65
CA VAL A 12 -7.05 4.17 0.37
C VAL A 12 -6.29 5.47 0.21
N GLN A 13 -5.52 5.82 1.21
CA GLN A 13 -4.57 6.92 1.13
C GLN A 13 -3.18 6.34 1.30
N VAL A 14 -2.25 6.79 0.48
CA VAL A 14 -0.88 6.32 0.52
C VAL A 14 0.07 7.49 0.69
N ALA A 15 1.20 7.24 1.31
CA ALA A 15 2.22 8.25 1.50
C ALA A 15 3.60 7.63 1.45
N LYS A 16 4.54 8.33 0.83
CA LYS A 16 5.93 7.92 0.85
C LYS A 16 6.51 8.12 2.25
N PRO A 17 7.57 7.38 2.58
CA PRO A 17 8.24 7.62 3.86
C PRO A 17 8.79 9.03 3.89
N THR A 18 8.68 9.66 5.05
CA THR A 18 9.23 11.00 5.23
C THR A 18 10.73 10.89 5.48
N PRO A 19 11.53 11.81 4.94
CA PRO A 19 12.96 11.80 5.22
C PRO A 19 13.21 12.00 6.71
N THR A 20 14.06 11.15 7.28
CA THR A 20 14.37 11.26 8.69
C THR A 20 15.68 11.96 8.95
N LYS A 21 16.48 12.14 7.92
CA LYS A 21 17.84 12.62 8.13
C LYS A 21 17.92 14.07 8.55
N ASP A 22 16.90 14.85 8.29
CA ASP A 22 16.90 16.24 8.69
C ASP A 22 15.92 16.45 9.81
N LYS A 23 16.05 15.65 10.82
CA LYS A 23 15.36 15.98 12.03
C LYS A 23 15.79 17.36 12.40
N THR A 24 14.89 18.26 12.27
CA THR A 24 15.15 19.61 12.70
C THR A 24 15.57 19.57 14.14
N LEU A 25 16.32 20.55 14.54
CA LEU A 25 16.73 20.66 15.92
C LEU A 25 15.56 20.59 16.88
N TYR A 26 14.38 20.72 16.38
CA TYR A 26 13.18 20.72 17.21
C TYR A 26 12.44 19.41 17.23
N GLY A 27 12.98 18.42 16.55
CA GLY A 27 12.38 17.11 16.57
C GLY A 27 11.01 17.00 15.91
N GLU A 28 10.66 17.95 15.10
CA GLU A 28 9.39 17.87 14.40
C GLU A 28 9.50 16.95 13.21
N ASP A 29 8.61 15.97 13.17
CA ASP A 29 8.51 15.09 12.03
C ASP A 29 7.67 15.77 10.97
N GLU A 30 8.10 15.64 9.72
CA GLU A 30 7.28 16.12 8.64
C GLU A 30 6.03 15.28 8.55
N GLU A 31 4.90 15.92 8.33
CA GLU A 31 3.66 15.20 8.13
C GLU A 31 3.70 14.51 6.77
N PRO A 32 3.16 13.29 6.69
CA PRO A 32 3.10 12.59 5.41
C PRO A 32 2.19 13.33 4.44
N ILE A 33 2.57 13.29 3.19
CA ILE A 33 1.72 13.83 2.12
C ILE A 33 0.90 12.67 1.58
N TRP A 34 -0.38 12.71 1.87
CA TRP A 34 -1.28 11.64 1.50
C TRP A 34 -1.79 11.80 0.07
N GLN A 35 -1.79 10.70 -0.66
CA GLN A 35 -2.38 10.62 -1.99
C GLN A 35 -3.55 9.65 -1.95
N VAL A 36 -4.69 10.05 -2.47
CA VAL A 36 -5.88 9.20 -2.48
C VAL A 36 -5.87 8.32 -3.71
N LEU A 37 -6.08 7.03 -3.52
CA LEU A 37 -6.20 6.07 -4.60
C LEU A 37 -7.56 5.40 -4.50
N SER A 38 -8.35 5.50 -5.56
CA SER A 38 -9.65 4.86 -5.66
C SER A 38 -9.57 3.67 -6.59
N ASN A 39 -10.61 2.85 -6.58
CA ASN A 39 -10.69 1.66 -7.43
C ASN A 39 -9.54 0.70 -7.18
N VAL A 40 -9.27 0.44 -5.92
CA VAL A 40 -8.25 -0.50 -5.48
C VAL A 40 -8.90 -1.57 -4.62
N ARG A 41 -8.14 -2.59 -4.29
CA ARG A 41 -8.61 -3.62 -3.40
C ARG A 41 -7.63 -3.81 -2.25
N PHE A 42 -8.13 -3.73 -1.05
CA PHE A 42 -7.35 -3.92 0.17
C PHE A 42 -7.83 -5.20 0.85
N GLU A 43 -6.94 -6.16 1.01
CA GLU A 43 -7.29 -7.42 1.62
C GLU A 43 -6.41 -7.68 2.84
N GLU A 44 -7.04 -7.93 3.96
CA GLU A 44 -6.31 -8.36 5.14
C GLU A 44 -5.96 -9.83 5.00
N VAL A 45 -4.74 -10.16 5.34
CA VAL A 45 -4.31 -11.55 5.36
C VAL A 45 -4.76 -12.13 6.68
N ILE A 46 -5.70 -13.04 6.61
CA ILE A 46 -6.20 -13.70 7.81
C ILE A 46 -5.30 -14.86 8.11
N SER A 47 -4.63 -14.80 9.25
CA SER A 47 -3.84 -15.92 9.71
C SER A 47 -4.75 -16.90 10.40
N THR A 48 -4.76 -18.13 9.91
CA THR A 48 -5.52 -19.18 10.56
C THR A 48 -4.77 -19.83 11.70
N GLN A 49 -3.53 -19.47 11.86
CA GLN A 49 -2.79 -19.94 13.02
C GLN A 49 -3.20 -19.09 14.20
N GLY A 50 -4.29 -19.45 14.79
CA GLY A 50 -4.76 -18.72 15.91
C GLY A 50 -3.92 -18.97 17.12
N THR A 51 -2.93 -18.19 17.31
CA THR A 51 -2.33 -18.12 18.63
C THR A 51 -3.18 -17.13 19.38
N ASN A 52 -3.84 -17.62 20.35
CA ASN A 52 -4.77 -16.83 21.10
C ASN A 52 -4.13 -15.68 21.82
N ASN A 53 -2.86 -15.73 22.00
CA ASN A 53 -2.16 -14.71 22.72
C ASN A 53 -1.61 -13.66 21.85
N ASN A 54 -1.87 -13.72 20.63
CA ASN A 54 -1.25 -12.81 19.74
C ASN A 54 -1.80 -11.42 19.98
N LYS A 55 -1.01 -10.65 20.64
CA LYS A 55 -1.34 -9.26 20.88
C LYS A 55 -0.77 -8.36 19.84
N ASP A 56 -0.24 -8.94 18.80
CA ASP A 56 0.24 -8.14 17.70
C ASP A 56 -0.91 -7.42 17.09
N ARG A 57 -0.79 -6.15 17.11
CA ARG A 57 -1.80 -5.29 16.55
C ARG A 57 -1.61 -5.07 15.08
N THR A 58 -0.48 -5.54 14.57
CA THR A 58 -0.19 -5.41 13.17
C THR A 58 -0.85 -6.55 12.44
N LYS A 59 -1.71 -6.20 11.52
CA LYS A 59 -2.39 -7.17 10.69
C LYS A 59 -1.83 -7.07 9.29
N PRO A 60 -1.14 -8.11 8.82
CA PRO A 60 -0.65 -8.10 7.46
C PRO A 60 -1.80 -7.95 6.49
N ALA A 61 -1.56 -7.19 5.45
CA ALA A 61 -2.56 -6.97 4.42
C ALA A 61 -1.87 -6.74 3.08
N LYS A 62 -2.65 -6.82 2.02
CA LYS A 62 -2.16 -6.56 0.68
C LYS A 62 -3.06 -5.56 -0.01
N LEU A 63 -2.43 -4.62 -0.67
CA LEU A 63 -3.13 -3.63 -1.47
C LEU A 63 -2.87 -3.95 -2.94
N PHE A 64 -3.93 -4.14 -3.68
CA PHE A 64 -3.86 -4.42 -5.12
C PHE A 64 -4.26 -3.16 -5.89
N VAL A 65 -3.36 -2.69 -6.72
CA VAL A 65 -3.56 -1.48 -7.51
C VAL A 65 -3.38 -1.80 -8.97
N TYR A 66 -4.34 -1.39 -9.79
CA TYR A 66 -4.31 -1.65 -11.22
C TYR A 66 -4.26 -0.32 -11.96
N PRO A 67 -3.15 0.02 -12.59
CA PRO A 67 -3.04 1.32 -13.26
C PRO A 67 -4.11 1.60 -14.30
N GLN A 68 -4.69 0.57 -14.89
CA GLN A 68 -5.77 0.81 -15.84
C GLN A 68 -7.01 1.43 -15.20
N PHE A 69 -7.20 1.24 -13.90
CA PHE A 69 -8.31 1.84 -13.16
C PHE A 69 -7.84 2.92 -12.19
N THR A 70 -6.55 3.01 -11.95
CA THR A 70 -5.95 4.00 -11.05
C THR A 70 -4.69 4.54 -11.73
N PRO A 71 -4.86 5.33 -12.79
CA PRO A 71 -3.72 5.71 -13.62
C PRO A 71 -2.70 6.59 -12.91
N GLU A 72 -3.08 7.24 -11.84
CA GLU A 72 -2.15 8.05 -11.08
C GLU A 72 -1.20 7.22 -10.22
N ALA A 73 -1.45 5.92 -10.08
CA ALA A 73 -0.64 5.08 -9.22
C ALA A 73 0.70 4.74 -9.89
N SER A 74 1.77 4.97 -9.16
CA SER A 74 3.10 4.60 -9.59
C SER A 74 3.92 4.30 -8.34
N PHE A 75 4.39 3.08 -8.21
CA PHE A 75 5.12 2.65 -7.03
C PHE A 75 6.48 2.12 -7.41
N ASN A 76 7.46 2.43 -6.60
CA ASN A 76 8.82 1.93 -6.75
C ASN A 76 9.43 1.77 -5.36
N ASP A 77 10.71 1.49 -5.30
CA ASP A 77 11.37 1.25 -4.02
C ASP A 77 11.34 2.44 -3.07
N GLU A 78 11.10 3.62 -3.59
CA GLU A 78 10.98 4.80 -2.74
C GLU A 78 9.78 4.75 -1.81
N TRP A 79 8.83 3.89 -2.09
CA TRP A 79 7.64 3.73 -1.28
C TRP A 79 7.83 2.77 -0.11
N LEU A 80 8.93 2.02 -0.09
CA LEU A 80 9.21 1.10 1.01
C LEU A 80 9.34 1.88 2.32
N GLY A 81 8.66 1.41 3.34
CA GLY A 81 8.59 2.13 4.60
C GLY A 81 7.55 3.22 4.63
N GLY A 82 6.87 3.45 3.52
CA GLY A 82 5.77 4.39 3.46
C GLY A 82 4.54 3.88 4.19
N LYS A 83 3.44 4.56 4.00
CA LYS A 83 2.20 4.29 4.74
C LYS A 83 1.02 4.11 3.82
N VAL A 84 0.11 3.24 4.23
CA VAL A 84 -1.19 3.09 3.59
C VAL A 84 -2.24 3.22 4.69
N MET A 85 -3.20 4.08 4.47
CA MET A 85 -4.30 4.26 5.42
C MET A 85 -5.59 3.73 4.81
N PHE A 86 -6.23 2.82 5.51
CA PHE A 86 -7.50 2.24 5.11
C PHE A 86 -8.38 2.11 6.35
N ASN A 87 -9.60 2.61 6.26
CA ASN A 87 -10.56 2.60 7.38
C ASN A 87 -9.96 3.21 8.66
N ASN A 88 -9.23 4.31 8.49
CA ASN A 88 -8.58 5.03 9.60
C ASN A 88 -7.48 4.25 10.31
N VAL A 89 -7.01 3.17 9.70
CA VAL A 89 -5.88 2.40 10.22
C VAL A 89 -4.70 2.62 9.31
N VAL A 90 -3.57 3.00 9.90
CA VAL A 90 -2.34 3.25 9.15
C VAL A 90 -1.48 2.00 9.18
N HIS A 91 -1.09 1.56 8.00
CA HIS A 91 -0.21 0.41 7.81
C HIS A 91 1.11 0.85 7.24
N LYS A 92 2.15 0.07 7.45
CA LYS A 92 3.46 0.35 6.91
C LYS A 92 3.73 -0.54 5.70
N ILE A 93 4.27 0.04 4.64
CA ILE A 93 4.60 -0.69 3.42
C ILE A 93 5.88 -1.48 3.64
N THR A 94 5.80 -2.80 3.46
CA THR A 94 6.94 -3.69 3.67
C THR A 94 7.50 -4.27 2.38
N ALA A 95 6.68 -4.38 1.34
CA ALA A 95 7.15 -4.88 0.06
C ALA A 95 6.28 -4.34 -1.06
N ILE A 96 6.88 -4.18 -2.21
CA ILE A 96 6.18 -3.71 -3.40
C ILE A 96 6.55 -4.64 -4.55
N LYS A 97 5.55 -5.23 -5.17
CA LYS A 97 5.73 -6.09 -6.33
C LYS A 97 4.97 -5.50 -7.50
N SER A 98 5.61 -5.48 -8.65
CA SER A 98 4.94 -5.04 -9.87
C SER A 98 4.87 -6.20 -10.84
N PHE A 99 3.78 -6.25 -11.58
CA PHE A 99 3.53 -7.29 -12.57
C PHE A 99 3.26 -6.63 -13.90
N SER A 100 4.00 -7.06 -14.91
CA SER A 100 3.88 -6.50 -16.25
C SER A 100 2.88 -7.27 -17.08
N TYR A 101 2.40 -6.63 -18.13
CA TYR A 101 1.64 -7.36 -19.14
C TYR A 101 2.53 -8.40 -19.80
N PRO A 102 1.97 -9.53 -20.27
CA PRO A 102 2.76 -10.63 -20.80
C PRO A 102 3.67 -10.26 -21.97
N PHE A 103 3.29 -9.34 -22.82
CA PHE A 103 4.04 -9.01 -24.01
C PHE A 103 4.36 -7.52 -24.10
N SER A 104 4.51 -6.86 -22.97
CA SER A 104 4.69 -5.43 -22.93
C SER A 104 5.49 -5.05 -21.70
N ASP A 105 6.16 -3.91 -21.75
CA ASP A 105 6.86 -3.36 -20.60
C ASP A 105 5.92 -2.61 -19.66
N GLY A 106 4.65 -2.47 -20.03
CA GLY A 106 3.69 -1.78 -19.19
C GLY A 106 3.37 -2.53 -17.92
N ILE A 107 3.08 -1.82 -16.87
CA ILE A 107 2.72 -2.40 -15.58
C ILE A 107 1.23 -2.72 -15.57
N PHE A 108 0.91 -3.98 -15.36
CA PHE A 108 -0.47 -4.41 -15.21
C PHE A 108 -1.00 -4.13 -13.81
N SER A 109 -0.21 -4.45 -12.79
CA SER A 109 -0.66 -4.30 -11.41
C SER A 109 0.50 -4.11 -10.45
N TYR A 110 0.18 -3.55 -9.30
CA TYR A 110 1.07 -3.53 -8.15
C TYR A 110 0.42 -4.32 -7.03
N GLU A 111 1.22 -5.10 -6.34
CA GLU A 111 0.81 -5.76 -5.11
C GLU A 111 1.69 -5.22 -4.00
N ILE A 112 1.09 -4.49 -3.08
CA ILE A 112 1.81 -3.81 -2.02
C ILE A 112 1.50 -4.52 -0.72
N GLU A 113 2.53 -5.07 -0.09
CA GLU A 113 2.37 -5.74 1.20
C GLU A 113 2.57 -4.73 2.30
N VAL A 114 1.67 -4.75 3.24
CA VAL A 114 1.69 -3.83 4.36
C VAL A 114 1.48 -4.59 5.68
N ILE A 115 1.86 -3.94 6.74
CA ILE A 115 1.73 -4.55 8.06
C ILE A 115 1.19 -3.54 9.08
#